data_574e1dba1b144df40dda4dcc56f04691
#
_entry.id   574e1dba1b144df40dda4dcc56f04691
#
_cell.length_a   1.000
_cell.length_b   1.000
_cell.length_c   1.000
_cell.angle_alpha   90.00
_cell.angle_beta   90.00
_cell.angle_gamma   90.00
#
_symmetry.space_group_name_H-M   'P 1'
#
loop_
_entity.id
_entity.type
_entity.pdbx_description
1 polymer ?
#
loop_
_entity_poly.entity_id
_entity_poly.type
_entity_poly.pdbx_seq_one_letter_code
_entity_poly.pdbx_strand_id
1 'polypeptide(L)'
;MIEAHPAPIVRMAELEIEADQLEAYRPLLAEEIEASVAMEPGVLMLNAVALRDDPAQIRILEVYASQKDYEAHLQTPHFLKYKSLTSGMVKALRLVEVDPVLLRTKMG
;
A
#
# COMPACT_ATOMS: atom_id res chain seq x y z
N MET A 1 7.70 -29.25 -18.25
CA MET A 1 8.49 -28.12 -17.75
C MET A 1 7.58 -27.16 -17.02
N ILE A 2 7.98 -26.77 -15.85
CA ILE A 2 7.19 -25.81 -15.06
C ILE A 2 7.58 -24.41 -15.50
N GLU A 3 6.59 -23.63 -15.90
CA GLU A 3 6.82 -22.23 -16.25
C GLU A 3 7.13 -21.43 -14.99
N ALA A 4 8.21 -20.66 -15.04
CA ALA A 4 8.59 -19.82 -13.92
C ALA A 4 7.72 -18.56 -13.90
N HIS A 5 7.06 -18.30 -12.76
CA HIS A 5 6.34 -17.07 -12.54
C HIS A 5 7.24 -16.08 -11.82
N PRO A 6 7.15 -14.77 -12.13
CA PRO A 6 7.87 -13.78 -11.34
C PRO A 6 7.46 -13.88 -9.87
N ALA A 7 8.44 -13.77 -8.99
CA ALA A 7 8.16 -13.75 -7.57
C ALA A 7 7.37 -12.47 -7.23
N PRO A 8 6.36 -12.54 -6.38
CA PRO A 8 5.64 -11.34 -5.95
C PRO A 8 6.56 -10.44 -5.13
N ILE A 9 6.28 -9.15 -5.20
CA ILE A 9 6.92 -8.16 -4.34
C ILE A 9 6.00 -7.98 -3.13
N VAL A 10 6.55 -8.20 -1.94
CA VAL A 10 5.78 -8.02 -0.69
C VAL A 10 6.50 -7.00 0.16
N ARG A 11 5.76 -5.99 0.60
CA ARG A 11 6.30 -4.91 1.43
C ARG A 11 5.37 -4.59 2.57
N MET A 12 5.98 -4.16 3.68
CA MET A 12 5.25 -3.54 4.77
C MET A 12 5.61 -2.07 4.78
N ALA A 13 4.64 -1.21 4.52
CA ALA A 13 4.83 0.22 4.68
C ALA A 13 4.46 0.61 6.11
N GLU A 14 5.39 1.30 6.78
CA GLU A 14 5.16 1.83 8.11
C GLU A 14 5.14 3.35 8.00
N LEU A 15 3.96 3.94 8.25
CA LEU A 15 3.78 5.38 8.14
C LEU A 15 3.43 5.96 9.49
N GLU A 16 4.00 7.12 9.76
CA GLU A 16 3.53 7.98 10.83
C GLU A 16 2.92 9.22 10.21
N ILE A 17 1.67 9.50 10.55
CA ILE A 17 0.92 10.63 9.99
C ILE A 17 0.90 11.76 11.03
N GLU A 18 0.99 13.01 10.57
CA GLU A 18 0.80 14.15 11.44
C GLU A 18 -0.57 14.04 12.10
N ALA A 19 -0.61 14.08 13.43
CA ALA A 19 -1.83 13.78 14.18
C ALA A 19 -2.99 14.68 13.81
N ASP A 20 -2.72 15.94 13.52
CA ASP A 20 -3.75 16.92 13.13
C ASP A 20 -4.21 16.75 11.68
N GLN A 21 -3.54 15.88 10.89
CA GLN A 21 -3.89 15.60 9.51
C GLN A 21 -4.54 14.23 9.33
N LEU A 22 -4.67 13.45 10.38
CA LEU A 22 -5.10 12.06 10.28
C LEU A 22 -6.49 11.92 9.67
N GLU A 23 -7.44 12.76 10.06
CA GLU A 23 -8.80 12.71 9.53
C GLU A 23 -8.85 12.99 8.03
N ALA A 24 -7.99 13.91 7.55
CA ALA A 24 -7.89 14.23 6.13
C ALA A 24 -7.13 13.13 5.37
N TYR A 25 -6.15 12.51 6.01
CA TYR A 25 -5.30 11.50 5.38
C TYR A 25 -6.05 10.21 5.07
N ARG A 26 -6.83 9.72 6.03
CA ARG A 26 -7.44 8.38 5.91
C ARG A 26 -8.32 8.21 4.68
N PRO A 27 -9.20 9.15 4.32
CA PRO A 27 -9.99 9.01 3.08
C PRO A 27 -9.14 9.02 1.81
N LEU A 28 -8.04 9.77 1.80
CA LEU A 28 -7.15 9.82 0.64
C LEU A 28 -6.42 8.50 0.45
N LEU A 29 -5.98 7.87 1.54
CA LEU A 29 -5.38 6.55 1.48
C LEU A 29 -6.40 5.50 1.01
N ALA A 30 -7.61 5.55 1.55
CA ALA A 30 -8.67 4.60 1.18
C ALA A 30 -9.01 4.72 -0.31
N GLU A 31 -9.11 5.94 -0.84
CA GLU A 31 -9.38 6.17 -2.27
C GLU A 31 -8.27 5.57 -3.14
N GLU A 32 -7.02 5.78 -2.76
CA GLU A 32 -5.87 5.28 -3.51
C GLU A 32 -5.86 3.75 -3.51
N ILE A 33 -6.10 3.12 -2.36
CA ILE A 33 -6.15 1.66 -2.24
C ILE A 33 -7.27 1.09 -3.11
N GLU A 34 -8.47 1.65 -3.02
CA GLU A 34 -9.61 1.19 -3.82
C GLU A 34 -9.34 1.28 -5.31
N ALA A 35 -8.78 2.40 -5.77
CA ALA A 35 -8.48 2.59 -7.18
C ALA A 35 -7.39 1.61 -7.65
N SER A 36 -6.36 1.42 -6.85
CA SER A 36 -5.25 0.54 -7.21
C SER A 36 -5.70 -0.90 -7.38
N VAL A 37 -6.46 -1.41 -6.41
CA VAL A 37 -6.93 -2.80 -6.45
C VAL A 37 -7.95 -3.00 -7.57
N ALA A 38 -8.80 -2.00 -7.83
CA ALA A 38 -9.83 -2.11 -8.87
C ALA A 38 -9.26 -2.00 -10.28
N MET A 39 -8.23 -1.17 -10.49
CA MET A 39 -7.76 -0.81 -11.83
C MET A 39 -6.46 -1.48 -12.27
N GLU A 40 -5.65 -1.93 -11.32
CA GLU A 40 -4.32 -2.46 -11.63
C GLU A 40 -4.25 -3.96 -11.42
N PRO A 41 -4.23 -4.76 -12.50
CA PRO A 41 -4.18 -6.23 -12.35
C PRO A 41 -2.97 -6.73 -11.55
N GLY A 42 -1.87 -5.97 -11.57
CA GLY A 42 -0.64 -6.34 -10.86
C GLY A 42 -0.61 -5.95 -9.39
N VAL A 43 -1.62 -5.21 -8.90
CA VAL A 43 -1.76 -4.91 -7.47
C VAL A 43 -2.64 -6.00 -6.87
N LEU A 44 -2.02 -6.92 -6.13
CA LEU A 44 -2.72 -8.08 -5.60
C LEU A 44 -3.35 -7.82 -4.24
N MET A 45 -2.72 -6.98 -3.43
CA MET A 45 -3.21 -6.69 -2.08
C MET A 45 -2.66 -5.36 -1.58
N LEU A 46 -3.53 -4.55 -1.02
CA LEU A 46 -3.16 -3.37 -0.24
C LEU A 46 -4.09 -3.33 0.96
N ASN A 47 -3.57 -3.79 2.10
CA ASN A 47 -4.34 -3.83 3.36
C ASN A 47 -3.73 -2.86 4.35
N ALA A 48 -4.48 -1.82 4.69
CA ALA A 48 -4.02 -0.79 5.62
C ALA A 48 -4.73 -0.93 6.95
N VAL A 49 -3.95 -0.81 8.02
CA VAL A 49 -4.46 -0.84 9.39
C VAL A 49 -3.80 0.29 10.19
N ALA A 50 -4.49 0.76 11.21
CA ALA A 50 -3.93 1.72 12.16
C ALA A 50 -3.71 1.02 13.50
N LEU A 51 -2.64 1.40 14.21
CA LEU A 51 -2.43 0.87 15.55
C LEU A 51 -3.53 1.41 16.47
N ARG A 52 -4.15 0.52 17.24
CA ARG A 52 -5.28 0.90 18.11
C ARG A 52 -4.90 2.00 19.10
N ASP A 53 -3.73 1.86 19.71
CA ASP A 53 -3.30 2.77 20.78
C ASP A 53 -2.58 4.01 20.26
N ASP A 54 -2.30 4.06 18.95
CA ASP A 54 -1.67 5.21 18.29
C ASP A 54 -2.12 5.26 16.83
N PRO A 55 -3.33 5.78 16.56
CA PRO A 55 -3.92 5.72 15.21
C PRO A 55 -3.16 6.48 14.13
N ALA A 56 -2.25 7.38 14.49
CA ALA A 56 -1.38 8.05 13.52
C ALA A 56 -0.32 7.11 12.95
N GLN A 57 -0.14 5.94 13.55
CA GLN A 57 0.74 4.89 13.05
C GLN A 57 -0.06 3.97 12.14
N ILE A 58 0.24 4.03 10.85
CA ILE A 58 -0.44 3.24 9.81
C ILE A 58 0.52 2.17 9.30
N ARG A 59 -0.02 0.98 9.04
CA ARG A 59 0.74 -0.14 8.47
C ARG A 59 0.00 -0.63 7.25
N ILE A 60 0.71 -0.80 6.13
CA ILE A 60 0.11 -1.30 4.89
C ILE A 60 0.88 -2.52 4.45
N LEU A 61 0.20 -3.66 4.35
CA LEU A 61 0.76 -4.84 3.71
C LEU A 61 0.48 -4.72 2.22
N GLU A 62 1.54 -4.66 1.42
CA GLU A 62 1.46 -4.43 -0.02
C GLU A 62 1.98 -5.65 -0.76
N VAL A 63 1.21 -6.16 -1.71
CA VAL A 63 1.62 -7.28 -2.55
C VAL A 63 1.39 -6.92 -4.01
N TYR A 64 2.47 -6.99 -4.79
CA TYR A 64 2.44 -6.75 -6.23
C TYR A 64 2.86 -8.01 -6.95
N ALA A 65 2.31 -8.25 -8.14
CA ALA A 65 2.59 -9.47 -8.90
C ALA A 65 4.06 -9.56 -9.33
N SER A 66 4.72 -8.41 -9.55
CA SER A 66 6.12 -8.37 -9.98
C SER A 66 6.70 -6.99 -9.69
N GLN A 67 8.03 -6.88 -9.84
CA GLN A 67 8.72 -5.60 -9.74
C GLN A 67 8.20 -4.60 -10.79
N LYS A 68 7.92 -5.08 -12.00
CA LYS A 68 7.39 -4.25 -13.07
C LYS A 68 6.03 -3.67 -12.70
N ASP A 69 5.17 -4.48 -12.09
CA ASP A 69 3.84 -4.03 -11.65
C ASP A 69 3.94 -3.01 -10.54
N TYR A 70 4.89 -3.19 -9.61
CA TYR A 70 5.14 -2.20 -8.59
C TYR A 70 5.58 -0.86 -9.19
N GLU A 71 6.52 -0.89 -10.14
CA GLU A 71 6.99 0.32 -10.79
C GLU A 71 5.88 1.02 -11.56
N ALA A 72 5.03 0.26 -12.23
CA ALA A 72 3.87 0.81 -12.94
C ALA A 72 2.89 1.46 -11.96
N HIS A 73 2.67 0.84 -10.79
CA HIS A 73 1.80 1.39 -9.76
C HIS A 73 2.22 2.81 -9.35
N LEU A 74 3.51 3.05 -9.21
CA LEU A 74 4.02 4.35 -8.80
C LEU A 74 3.77 5.47 -9.82
N GLN A 75 3.41 5.13 -11.05
CA GLN A 75 3.17 6.08 -12.12
C GLN A 75 1.69 6.28 -12.43
N THR A 76 0.79 5.60 -11.70
CA THR A 76 -0.64 5.73 -11.96
C THR A 76 -1.18 7.09 -11.52
N PRO A 77 -2.25 7.58 -12.18
CA PRO A 77 -2.85 8.86 -11.78
C PRO A 77 -3.33 8.87 -10.34
N HIS A 78 -3.91 7.77 -9.86
CA HIS A 78 -4.41 7.70 -8.48
C HIS A 78 -3.28 7.69 -7.45
N PHE A 79 -2.15 7.03 -7.76
CA PHE A 79 -1.01 7.06 -6.85
C PHE A 79 -0.38 8.45 -6.81
N LEU A 80 -0.19 9.08 -7.97
CA LEU A 80 0.41 10.42 -8.06
C LEU A 80 -0.47 11.46 -7.37
N LYS A 81 -1.79 11.35 -7.52
CA LYS A 81 -2.74 12.20 -6.80
C LYS A 81 -2.59 12.04 -5.29
N TYR A 82 -2.56 10.79 -4.82
CA TYR A 82 -2.37 10.49 -3.40
C TYR A 82 -1.07 11.10 -2.88
N LYS A 83 0.05 10.88 -3.57
CA LYS A 83 1.35 11.42 -3.14
C LYS A 83 1.34 12.94 -3.07
N SER A 84 0.74 13.59 -4.06
CA SER A 84 0.66 15.05 -4.10
C SER A 84 -0.15 15.60 -2.94
N LEU A 85 -1.32 15.01 -2.67
CA LEU A 85 -2.23 15.53 -1.64
C LEU A 85 -1.77 15.20 -0.22
N THR A 86 -0.95 14.16 -0.04
CA THR A 86 -0.54 13.72 1.30
C THR A 86 0.89 14.08 1.66
N SER A 87 1.61 14.79 0.79
CA SER A 87 3.05 15.06 1.00
C SER A 87 3.32 15.81 2.31
N GLY A 88 2.42 16.69 2.74
CA GLY A 88 2.56 17.42 4.01
C GLY A 88 1.94 16.71 5.21
N MET A 89 1.35 15.54 5.00
CA MET A 89 0.66 14.80 6.06
C MET A 89 1.49 13.66 6.63
N VAL A 90 2.43 13.14 5.85
CA VAL A 90 3.27 12.00 6.26
C VAL A 90 4.50 12.51 6.98
N LYS A 91 4.59 12.21 8.27
CA LYS A 91 5.71 12.62 9.12
C LYS A 91 6.91 11.72 8.92
N ALA A 92 6.67 10.42 8.76
CA ALA A 92 7.72 9.43 8.54
C ALA A 92 7.18 8.26 7.72
N LEU A 93 8.04 7.69 6.88
CA LEU A 93 7.71 6.52 6.07
C LEU A 93 8.91 5.59 6.07
N ARG A 94 8.65 4.30 6.35
CA ARG A 94 9.64 3.24 6.24
C ARG A 94 9.02 2.11 5.41
N LEU A 95 9.74 1.68 4.38
CA LEU A 95 9.35 0.52 3.56
C LEU A 95 10.21 -0.66 3.97
N VAL A 96 9.58 -1.74 4.42
CA VAL A 96 10.27 -2.95 4.87
C VAL A 96 10.01 -4.05 3.84
N GLU A 97 11.07 -4.52 3.20
CA GLU A 97 10.97 -5.68 2.30
C GLU A 97 10.75 -6.93 3.15
N VAL A 98 9.73 -7.70 2.80
CA VAL A 98 9.40 -8.93 3.52
C VAL A 98 9.21 -10.07 2.54
N ASP A 99 9.45 -11.29 3.02
CA ASP A 99 9.19 -12.50 2.26
C ASP A 99 7.94 -13.16 2.83
N PRO A 100 6.96 -13.53 2.00
CA PRO A 100 5.75 -14.14 2.52
C PRO A 100 6.02 -15.52 3.10
N VAL A 101 5.49 -15.76 4.29
CA VAL A 101 5.42 -17.12 4.83
C VAL A 101 4.22 -17.83 4.24
N LEU A 102 3.07 -17.16 4.26
CA LEU A 102 1.84 -17.63 3.64
C LEU A 102 0.89 -16.44 3.50
N LEU A 103 0.38 -16.21 2.29
CA LEU A 103 -0.61 -15.18 2.04
C LEU A 103 -1.95 -15.86 1.74
N ARG A 104 -2.87 -15.74 2.66
CA ARG A 104 -4.22 -16.31 2.53
C ARG A 104 -5.23 -15.28 3.02
N THR A 105 -6.32 -15.17 2.30
CA THR A 105 -7.39 -14.24 2.63
C THR A 105 -8.72 -14.90 2.30
N LYS A 106 -9.67 -14.73 3.21
CA LYS A 106 -11.05 -15.16 2.97
C LYS A 106 -11.94 -13.95 3.14
N MET A 107 -12.11 -13.21 2.04
CA MET A 107 -12.94 -12.00 2.01
C MET A 107 -13.97 -12.22 0.90
N GLY A 108 -15.18 -12.24 1.27
CA GLY A 108 -16.20 -12.58 0.37
C GLY A 108 -16.76 -11.57 -0.47
#